data_fb5de8c81cd60e7c4cfc2ee34d43e672
#
_entry.id   fb5de8c81cd60e7c4cfc2ee34d43e672
#
_cell.length_a   1.000
_cell.length_b   1.000
_cell.length_c   1.000
_cell.angle_alpha   90.00
_cell.angle_beta   90.00
_cell.angle_gamma   90.00
#
_symmetry.space_group_name_H-M   'P 1'
#
loop_
_entity.id
_entity.type
_entity.pdbx_description
1 polymer ?
#
loop_
_entity_poly.entity_id
_entity_poly.type
_entity_poly.pdbx_seq_one_letter_code
_entity_poly.pdbx_strand_id
1 'polypeptide(L)'
;MIMESRRTEIMRQLLDTGIRPSAQRIAIMEYISACECHPTADEVYSALVREHPTLSRTTVFSCLKLLAEKGILNDIDISAESTRCDSAHRATHAHFMCRDCHRIFDIPFDLGILPSPADFECDNVNVFFKGRCPECLKKLENSHE
;
A
#
# COMPACT_ATOMS: atom_id res chain seq x y z
N MET A 1 8.26 14.11 -19.09
CA MET A 1 7.81 15.18 -18.17
C MET A 1 7.06 14.64 -16.96
N ILE A 2 6.05 13.79 -17.10
CA ILE A 2 5.27 13.25 -15.95
C ILE A 2 6.12 12.32 -15.05
N MET A 3 7.00 11.51 -15.63
CA MET A 3 7.88 10.62 -14.87
C MET A 3 8.98 11.36 -14.11
N GLU A 4 9.53 12.42 -14.70
CA GLU A 4 10.54 13.24 -14.06
C GLU A 4 9.97 14.03 -12.88
N SER A 5 8.75 14.50 -13.00
CA SER A 5 8.03 15.18 -11.91
C SER A 5 7.75 14.23 -10.73
N ARG A 6 7.35 12.99 -10.99
CA ARG A 6 7.09 11.99 -9.93
C ARG A 6 8.39 11.62 -9.20
N ARG A 7 9.46 11.39 -9.94
CA ARG A 7 10.76 11.05 -9.36
C ARG A 7 11.30 12.18 -8.47
N THR A 8 11.17 13.41 -8.93
CA THR A 8 11.56 14.60 -8.16
C THR A 8 10.77 14.72 -6.87
N GLU A 9 9.46 14.47 -6.92
CA GLU A 9 8.59 14.46 -5.74
C GLU A 9 9.00 13.38 -4.75
N ILE A 10 9.28 12.18 -5.22
CA ILE A 10 9.75 11.05 -4.39
C ILE A 10 11.08 11.42 -3.70
N MET A 11 12.02 11.99 -4.43
CA MET A 11 13.31 12.43 -3.87
C MET A 11 13.09 13.47 -2.77
N ARG A 12 12.20 14.43 -2.99
CA ARG A 12 11.86 15.45 -2.00
C ARG A 12 11.24 14.82 -0.75
N GLN A 13 10.30 13.91 -0.88
CA GLN A 13 9.69 13.20 0.24
C GLN A 13 10.73 12.45 1.09
N LEU A 14 11.67 11.77 0.44
CA LEU A 14 12.75 11.07 1.14
C LEU A 14 13.63 12.04 1.92
N LEU A 15 14.05 13.12 1.30
CA LEU A 15 14.90 14.13 1.93
C LEU A 15 14.19 14.82 3.11
N ASP A 16 12.92 15.19 2.95
CA ASP A 16 12.14 15.86 3.97
C ASP A 16 11.95 14.99 5.23
N THR A 17 11.92 13.68 5.06
CA THR A 17 11.80 12.72 6.18
C THR A 17 13.16 12.23 6.70
N GLY A 18 14.26 12.76 6.20
CA GLY A 18 15.60 12.38 6.61
C GLY A 18 16.09 11.04 6.07
N ILE A 19 15.43 10.51 5.05
CA ILE A 19 15.83 9.26 4.39
C ILE A 19 16.75 9.60 3.21
N ARG A 20 17.93 9.00 3.18
CA ARG A 20 18.86 9.18 2.06
C ARG A 20 18.30 8.54 0.79
N PRO A 21 18.12 9.29 -0.31
CA PRO A 21 17.69 8.72 -1.58
C PRO A 21 18.71 7.72 -2.12
N SER A 22 18.21 6.63 -2.71
CA SER A 22 19.02 5.67 -3.45
C SER A 22 18.20 5.18 -4.65
N ALA A 23 18.87 4.63 -5.65
CA ALA A 23 18.19 4.08 -6.82
C ALA A 23 17.14 3.02 -6.44
N GLN A 24 17.46 2.16 -5.46
CA GLN A 24 16.55 1.11 -4.99
C GLN A 24 15.34 1.69 -4.25
N ARG A 25 15.55 2.63 -3.33
CA ARG A 25 14.46 3.30 -2.60
C ARG A 25 13.51 4.06 -3.53
N ILE A 26 14.08 4.77 -4.50
CA ILE A 26 13.29 5.48 -5.50
C ILE A 26 12.46 4.52 -6.35
N ALA A 27 13.06 3.42 -6.82
CA ALA A 27 12.37 2.41 -7.62
C ALA A 27 11.20 1.76 -6.84
N ILE A 28 11.40 1.45 -5.56
CA ILE A 28 10.35 0.90 -4.69
C ILE A 28 9.18 1.89 -4.56
N MET A 29 9.47 3.15 -4.30
CA MET A 29 8.44 4.18 -4.17
C MET A 29 7.73 4.46 -5.50
N GLU A 30 8.45 4.50 -6.61
CA GLU A 30 7.86 4.64 -7.95
C GLU A 30 6.88 3.51 -8.24
N TYR A 31 7.25 2.28 -7.93
CA TYR A 31 6.39 1.10 -8.12
C TYR A 31 5.10 1.20 -7.28
N ILE A 32 5.23 1.47 -5.99
CA ILE A 32 4.08 1.57 -5.08
C ILE A 32 3.16 2.73 -5.46
N SER A 33 3.74 3.87 -5.86
CA SER A 33 2.95 5.04 -6.26
C SER A 33 2.20 4.84 -7.57
N ALA A 34 2.73 4.04 -8.48
CA ALA A 34 2.10 3.74 -9.76
C ALA A 34 1.10 2.58 -9.68
N CYS A 35 1.26 1.70 -8.70
CA CYS A 35 0.40 0.54 -8.49
C CYS A 35 -0.84 0.92 -7.70
N GLU A 36 -2.02 0.58 -8.22
CA GLU A 36 -3.28 0.67 -7.49
C GLU A 36 -3.57 -0.61 -6.70
N CYS A 37 -2.59 -1.49 -6.62
CA CYS A 37 -2.67 -2.83 -6.08
C CYS A 37 -2.05 -2.89 -4.72
N HIS A 38 -2.26 -2.71 -3.68
CA HIS A 38 -1.63 -2.81 -2.35
C HIS A 38 -0.61 -3.96 -2.26
N PRO A 39 0.63 -3.80 -2.78
CA PRO A 39 1.57 -4.92 -2.92
C PRO A 39 2.16 -5.36 -1.58
N THR A 40 2.48 -6.65 -1.49
CA THR A 40 3.35 -7.20 -0.44
C THR A 40 4.82 -6.94 -0.76
N ALA A 41 5.71 -7.11 0.21
CA ALA A 41 7.15 -6.99 -0.01
C ALA A 41 7.66 -7.97 -1.09
N ASP A 42 7.15 -9.19 -1.11
CA ASP A 42 7.50 -10.19 -2.12
C ASP A 42 7.03 -9.80 -3.52
N GLU A 43 5.84 -9.21 -3.63
CA GLU A 43 5.32 -8.70 -4.90
C GLU A 43 6.17 -7.53 -5.41
N VAL A 44 6.58 -6.61 -4.55
CA VAL A 44 7.48 -5.50 -4.91
C VAL A 44 8.82 -6.03 -5.39
N TYR A 45 9.41 -6.98 -4.65
CA TYR A 45 10.67 -7.61 -5.04
C TYR A 45 10.57 -8.28 -6.41
N SER A 46 9.55 -9.09 -6.64
CA SER A 46 9.36 -9.80 -7.89
C SER A 46 9.18 -8.86 -9.08
N ALA A 47 8.53 -7.71 -8.87
CA ALA A 47 8.33 -6.71 -9.92
C ALA A 47 9.62 -5.96 -10.29
N LEU A 48 10.52 -5.75 -9.33
CA LEU A 48 11.67 -4.87 -9.50
C LEU A 48 12.99 -5.61 -9.75
N VAL A 49 13.10 -6.89 -9.41
CA VAL A 49 14.38 -7.61 -9.45
C VAL A 49 14.99 -7.71 -10.84
N ARG A 50 14.18 -7.72 -11.89
CA ARG A 50 14.68 -7.78 -13.28
C ARG A 50 15.47 -6.54 -13.68
N GLU A 51 14.99 -5.36 -13.29
CA GLU A 51 15.64 -4.08 -13.59
C GLU A 51 16.69 -3.71 -12.54
N HIS A 52 16.61 -4.31 -11.37
CA HIS A 52 17.51 -4.08 -10.25
C HIS A 52 18.08 -5.41 -9.73
N PRO A 53 19.04 -6.05 -10.46
CA PRO A 53 19.51 -7.40 -10.11
C PRO A 53 20.20 -7.51 -8.75
N THR A 54 20.70 -6.40 -8.21
CA THR A 54 21.34 -6.37 -6.88
C THR A 54 20.34 -6.21 -5.75
N LEU A 55 19.07 -6.01 -6.06
CA LEU A 55 18.01 -5.90 -5.06
C LEU A 55 17.78 -7.23 -4.38
N SER A 56 17.74 -7.24 -3.05
CA SER A 56 17.40 -8.42 -2.25
C SER A 56 16.03 -8.28 -1.59
N ARG A 57 15.42 -9.40 -1.20
CA ARG A 57 14.17 -9.41 -0.44
C ARG A 57 14.31 -8.66 0.89
N THR A 58 15.45 -8.86 1.57
CA THR A 58 15.77 -8.16 2.82
C THR A 58 15.83 -6.66 2.62
N THR A 59 16.44 -6.18 1.54
CA THR A 59 16.51 -4.76 1.22
C THR A 59 15.12 -4.16 0.97
N VAL A 60 14.26 -4.85 0.22
CA VAL A 60 12.87 -4.42 0.01
C VAL A 60 12.12 -4.34 1.32
N PHE A 61 12.17 -5.39 2.13
CA PHE A 61 11.49 -5.45 3.43
C PHE A 61 11.94 -4.32 4.36
N SER A 62 13.26 -4.12 4.48
CA SER A 62 13.82 -3.06 5.34
C SER A 62 13.45 -1.67 4.84
N CYS A 63 13.43 -1.46 3.53
CA CYS A 63 13.01 -0.20 2.92
C CYS A 63 11.55 0.11 3.20
N LEU A 64 10.65 -0.85 2.98
CA LEU A 64 9.23 -0.68 3.24
C LEU A 64 8.95 -0.38 4.71
N LYS A 65 9.64 -1.08 5.61
CA LYS A 65 9.55 -0.84 7.04
C LYS A 65 9.99 0.58 7.41
N LEU A 66 11.11 1.04 6.87
CA LEU A 66 11.60 2.40 7.09
C LEU A 66 10.62 3.46 6.58
N LEU A 67 10.05 3.26 5.39
CA LEU A 67 9.08 4.17 4.80
C LEU A 67 7.78 4.23 5.62
N ALA A 68 7.34 3.11 6.16
CA ALA A 68 6.18 3.05 7.06
C ALA A 68 6.45 3.76 8.39
N GLU A 69 7.60 3.54 9.01
CA GLU A 69 8.01 4.22 10.24
C GLU A 69 8.06 5.75 10.09
N LYS A 70 8.40 6.24 8.90
CA LYS A 70 8.44 7.67 8.56
C LYS A 70 7.10 8.23 8.06
N GLY A 71 6.05 7.43 8.03
CA GLY A 71 4.72 7.86 7.61
C GLY A 71 4.55 8.10 6.11
N ILE A 72 5.51 7.67 5.28
CA ILE A 72 5.42 7.77 3.82
C ILE A 72 4.50 6.69 3.25
N LEU A 73 4.51 5.51 3.86
CA LEU A 73 3.63 4.40 3.52
C LEU A 73 2.76 4.03 4.72
N ASN A 74 1.59 3.49 4.42
CA ASN A 74 0.76 2.82 5.42
C ASN A 74 0.95 1.31 5.29
N ASP A 75 1.24 0.64 6.41
CA ASP A 75 1.16 -0.81 6.48
C ASP A 75 -0.30 -1.22 6.64
N ILE A 76 -0.79 -2.03 5.71
CA ILE A 76 -2.14 -2.58 5.75
C ILE A 76 -2.03 -4.03 6.19
N ASP A 77 -2.29 -4.29 7.46
CA ASP A 77 -2.30 -5.64 8.02
C ASP A 77 -3.73 -6.20 8.01
N ILE A 78 -4.12 -6.74 6.86
CA ILE A 78 -5.45 -7.33 6.65
C ILE A 78 -5.44 -8.83 6.90
N SER A 79 -4.29 -9.48 6.71
CA SER A 79 -4.14 -10.92 6.96
C SER A 79 -2.91 -11.20 7.82
N ALA A 80 -2.99 -12.25 8.62
CA ALA A 80 -1.86 -12.68 9.46
C ALA A 80 -0.64 -13.18 8.65
N GLU A 81 -0.83 -13.42 7.35
CA GLU A 81 0.21 -14.03 6.50
C GLU A 81 1.09 -13.00 5.79
N SER A 82 0.57 -11.79 5.50
CA SER A 82 1.34 -10.78 4.79
C SER A 82 0.84 -9.36 5.06
N THR A 83 1.78 -8.44 5.23
CA THR A 83 1.50 -7.01 5.31
C THR A 83 1.53 -6.41 3.91
N ARG A 84 0.53 -5.62 3.57
CA ARG A 84 0.45 -4.88 2.30
C ARG A 84 0.74 -3.41 2.53
N CYS A 85 1.24 -2.75 1.51
CA CYS A 85 1.64 -1.35 1.58
C CYS A 85 0.73 -0.46 0.76
N ASP A 86 0.52 0.76 1.23
CA ASP A 86 -0.20 1.80 0.51
C ASP A 86 0.44 3.16 0.72
N SER A 87 0.30 4.07 -0.24
CA SER A 87 0.79 5.43 -0.10
C SER A 87 -0.06 6.22 0.90
N ALA A 88 0.58 6.83 1.90
CA ALA A 88 -0.10 7.63 2.91
C ALA A 88 -0.72 8.92 2.34
N HIS A 89 -0.32 9.35 1.15
CA HIS A 89 -0.80 10.58 0.52
C HIS A 89 -2.03 10.39 -0.37
N ARG A 90 -2.54 9.18 -0.51
CA ARG A 90 -3.80 8.96 -1.21
C ARG A 90 -4.97 9.55 -0.43
N ALA A 91 -6.03 9.91 -1.16
CA ALA A 91 -7.28 10.32 -0.54
C ALA A 91 -7.77 9.26 0.46
N THR A 92 -8.42 9.73 1.50
CA THR A 92 -8.98 8.86 2.54
C THR A 92 -9.91 7.81 1.94
N HIS A 93 -9.65 6.56 2.20
CA HIS A 93 -10.44 5.44 1.73
C HIS A 93 -10.39 4.28 2.73
N ALA A 94 -11.39 3.42 2.65
CA ALA A 94 -11.37 2.13 3.33
C ALA A 94 -10.84 1.06 2.38
N HIS A 95 -10.49 -0.08 2.93
CA HIS A 95 -10.04 -1.24 2.16
C HIS A 95 -11.06 -2.37 2.28
N PHE A 96 -11.30 -3.07 1.18
CA PHE A 96 -12.12 -4.27 1.16
C PHE A 96 -11.25 -5.44 0.71
N MET A 97 -11.18 -6.50 1.52
CA MET A 97 -10.51 -7.73 1.17
C MET A 97 -11.53 -8.82 0.85
N CYS A 98 -11.44 -9.37 -0.37
CA CYS A 98 -12.25 -10.50 -0.76
C CYS A 98 -11.66 -11.80 -0.18
N ARG A 99 -12.47 -12.55 0.56
CA ARG A 99 -12.04 -13.83 1.15
C ARG A 99 -11.87 -14.96 0.14
N ASP A 100 -12.48 -14.84 -1.04
CA ASP A 100 -12.42 -15.88 -2.07
C ASP A 100 -11.26 -15.66 -3.04
N CYS A 101 -11.09 -14.44 -3.59
CA CYS A 101 -10.03 -14.14 -4.56
C CYS A 101 -8.82 -13.41 -3.93
N HIS A 102 -8.90 -13.03 -2.67
CA HIS A 102 -7.86 -12.33 -1.91
C HIS A 102 -7.42 -10.97 -2.48
N ARG A 103 -8.18 -10.41 -3.43
CA ARG A 103 -7.93 -9.05 -3.93
C ARG A 103 -8.35 -8.01 -2.91
N ILE A 104 -7.65 -6.87 -2.94
CA ILE A 104 -7.95 -5.71 -2.11
C ILE A 104 -8.47 -4.60 -3.01
N PHE A 105 -9.57 -3.98 -2.59
CA PHE A 105 -10.25 -2.89 -3.28
C PHE A 105 -10.23 -1.66 -2.40
N ASP A 106 -10.04 -0.50 -3.01
CA ASP A 106 -10.22 0.79 -2.34
C ASP A 106 -11.70 1.16 -2.37
N ILE A 107 -12.24 1.45 -1.20
CA ILE A 107 -13.65 1.85 -1.04
C ILE A 107 -13.65 3.31 -0.59
N PRO A 108 -14.30 4.23 -1.32
CA PRO A 108 -14.46 5.61 -0.84
C PRO A 108 -15.13 5.63 0.53
N PHE A 109 -14.52 6.32 1.47
CA PHE A 109 -14.98 6.34 2.84
C PHE A 109 -14.70 7.69 3.50
N ASP A 110 -15.71 8.25 4.15
CA ASP A 110 -15.56 9.49 4.91
C ASP A 110 -15.23 9.16 6.37
N LEU A 111 -13.97 9.35 6.75
CA LEU A 111 -13.54 9.15 8.14
C LEU A 111 -14.19 10.12 9.12
N GLY A 112 -14.74 11.24 8.64
CA GLY A 112 -15.44 12.22 9.49
C GLY A 112 -16.69 11.66 10.19
N ILE A 113 -17.24 10.56 9.68
CA ILE A 113 -18.39 9.89 10.32
C ILE A 113 -18.00 9.00 11.50
N LEU A 114 -16.70 8.70 11.66
CA LEU A 114 -16.23 7.87 12.77
C LEU A 114 -16.13 8.71 14.06
N PRO A 115 -16.48 8.13 15.20
CA PRO A 115 -16.29 8.82 16.47
C PRO A 115 -14.79 9.04 16.73
N SER A 116 -14.42 10.27 17.04
CA SER A 116 -13.05 10.58 17.44
C SER A 116 -12.83 10.19 18.89
N PRO A 117 -11.73 9.49 19.22
CA PRO A 117 -11.37 9.22 20.61
C PRO A 117 -10.85 10.52 21.28
N ALA A 118 -11.74 11.26 21.93
CA ALA A 118 -11.51 12.65 22.34
C ALA A 118 -10.30 12.86 23.28
N ASP A 119 -9.95 11.84 24.08
CA ASP A 119 -8.86 11.92 25.07
C ASP A 119 -7.60 11.16 24.61
N PHE A 120 -7.55 10.77 23.32
CA PHE A 120 -6.43 10.02 22.78
C PHE A 120 -5.77 10.79 21.63
N GLU A 121 -4.46 10.72 21.55
CA GLU A 121 -3.73 11.12 20.34
C GLU A 121 -3.79 9.97 19.32
N CYS A 122 -4.38 10.23 18.17
CA CYS A 122 -4.58 9.22 17.14
C CYS A 122 -3.69 9.51 15.93
N ASP A 123 -2.67 8.70 15.72
CA ASP A 123 -1.73 8.85 14.61
C ASP A 123 -2.30 8.33 13.29
N ASN A 124 -3.13 7.29 13.34
CA ASN A 124 -3.63 6.66 12.14
C ASN A 124 -4.97 5.94 12.38
N VAL A 125 -5.79 5.90 11.33
CA VAL A 125 -7.05 5.16 11.31
C VAL A 125 -7.11 4.32 10.06
N ASN A 126 -7.35 3.03 10.21
CA ASN A 126 -7.56 2.11 9.10
C ASN A 126 -8.95 1.48 9.22
N VAL A 127 -9.70 1.48 8.12
CA VAL A 127 -11.02 0.86 8.05
C VAL A 127 -10.96 -0.28 7.03
N PHE A 128 -11.34 -1.48 7.48
CA PHE A 128 -11.29 -2.69 6.68
C PHE A 128 -12.64 -3.35 6.60
N PHE A 129 -13.01 -3.76 5.40
CA PHE A 129 -14.14 -4.65 5.16
C PHE A 129 -13.62 -6.00 4.67
N LYS A 130 -14.19 -7.09 5.15
CA LYS A 130 -13.90 -8.45 4.68
C LYS A 130 -15.19 -9.12 4.22
N GLY A 131 -15.14 -9.78 3.09
CA GLY A 131 -16.31 -10.44 2.52
C GLY A 131 -16.04 -10.97 1.12
N ARG A 132 -17.02 -10.89 0.25
CA ARG A 132 -16.90 -11.27 -1.17
C ARG A 132 -17.08 -10.07 -2.06
N CYS A 133 -16.17 -9.94 -3.04
CA CYS A 133 -16.26 -8.89 -4.06
C CYS A 133 -17.39 -9.18 -5.07
N PRO A 134 -17.81 -8.18 -5.86
CA PRO A 134 -18.90 -8.34 -6.83
C PRO A 134 -18.68 -9.48 -7.84
N GLU A 135 -17.45 -9.68 -8.30
CA GLU A 135 -17.12 -10.75 -9.24
C GLU A 135 -17.27 -12.14 -8.62
N CYS A 136 -16.82 -12.31 -7.37
CA CYS A 136 -16.96 -13.58 -6.65
C CYS A 136 -18.43 -13.88 -6.30
N LEU A 137 -19.22 -12.84 -6.02
CA LEU A 137 -20.67 -13.00 -5.82
C LEU A 137 -21.37 -13.50 -7.09
N LYS A 138 -21.05 -12.92 -8.24
CA LYS A 138 -21.61 -13.34 -9.54
C LYS A 138 -21.24 -14.78 -9.89
N LYS A 139 -20.02 -15.22 -9.57
CA LYS A 139 -19.59 -16.60 -9.79
C LYS A 139 -20.40 -17.60 -8.97
N LEU A 140 -20.79 -17.22 -7.75
CA LEU A 140 -21.65 -18.07 -6.91
C LEU A 140 -23.07 -18.18 -7.48
N GLU A 141 -23.66 -17.07 -7.93
CA GLU A 141 -24.98 -17.08 -8.54
C GLU A 141 -25.01 -17.97 -9.78
N ASN A 142 -23.97 -17.89 -10.63
CA ASN A 142 -23.85 -18.69 -11.86
C ASN A 142 -23.58 -20.18 -11.59
N SER A 143 -23.08 -20.55 -10.41
CA SER A 143 -22.83 -21.95 -10.06
C SER A 143 -24.06 -22.67 -9.45
N HIS A 144 -25.15 -21.95 -9.18
CA HIS A 144 -26.43 -22.50 -8.73
C HIS A 144 -27.45 -22.72 -9.85
N GLU A 145 -27.13 -22.37 -11.07
CA GLU A 145 -27.87 -22.71 -12.29
C GLU A 145 -27.27 -23.97 -12.93
#